data_593966f62ff99b4ec0367e9ef9124f69
#
_entry.id   593966f62ff99b4ec0367e9ef9124f69
#
_cell.length_a   1.000
_cell.length_b   1.000
_cell.length_c   1.000
_cell.angle_alpha   90.00
_cell.angle_beta   90.00
_cell.angle_gamma   90.00
#
_symmetry.space_group_name_H-M   'P 1'
#
loop_
_entity.id
_entity.type
_entity.pdbx_description
1 polymer ?
#
loop_
_entity_poly.entity_id
_entity_poly.type
_entity_poly.pdbx_seq_one_letter_code
_entity_poly.pdbx_strand_id
1 'polypeptide(L)'
;MNTQAKKIFLIDGSSYLYRAFHAMPPLSTSSGLPTGAVKGVVNMLRNLRKENPDAYYLSIFDAKGKNFRHEIYKDYKANRPPMPEDLREQLSPLKEICNAMGRPVIEIPNVEADDVIASLADLGSKQGIPIIISSLDKDLMQLVVDPLIKMMNTMNNKIYDVAGVQEKFGVHPNQIIDYLAIVGDSSDNIPGVPKVGPKTAAKWLNKFKNLEGIIKNADSLTGVVGQNFRDSIPDLGRNSELVTLK
;
A
#
# COMPACT_ATOMS: atom_id res chain seq x y z
N MET A 1 12.87 19.78 -28.55
CA MET A 1 11.68 19.00 -28.15
C MET A 1 11.88 18.62 -26.70
N ASN A 2 11.05 19.16 -25.81
CA ASN A 2 11.16 18.86 -24.38
C ASN A 2 10.55 17.46 -24.16
N THR A 3 11.36 16.41 -24.20
CA THR A 3 10.95 15.04 -23.89
C THR A 3 10.85 14.91 -22.36
N GLN A 4 9.80 15.51 -21.80
CA GLN A 4 9.43 15.22 -20.42
C GLN A 4 9.22 13.71 -20.33
N ALA A 5 9.98 13.03 -19.47
CA ALA A 5 9.89 11.58 -19.29
C ALA A 5 8.42 11.22 -19.00
N LYS A 6 7.85 10.31 -19.81
CA LYS A 6 6.47 9.88 -19.61
C LYS A 6 6.36 9.20 -18.27
N LYS A 7 5.39 9.63 -17.46
CA LYS A 7 5.14 9.04 -16.14
C LYS A 7 4.53 7.64 -16.24
N ILE A 8 4.81 6.82 -15.25
CA ILE A 8 4.26 5.48 -15.11
C ILE A 8 3.30 5.46 -13.92
N PHE A 9 2.10 4.95 -14.13
CA PHE A 9 1.18 4.60 -13.07
C PHE A 9 1.34 3.12 -12.70
N LEU A 10 1.68 2.86 -11.45
CA LEU A 10 1.63 1.54 -10.84
C LEU A 10 0.29 1.42 -10.12
N ILE A 11 -0.59 0.59 -10.66
CA ILE A 11 -1.96 0.43 -10.18
C ILE A 11 -2.01 -0.80 -9.29
N ASP A 12 -2.35 -0.61 -8.03
CA ASP A 12 -2.72 -1.69 -7.13
C ASP A 12 -4.08 -2.26 -7.54
N GLY A 13 -4.04 -3.32 -8.32
CA GLY A 13 -5.22 -3.94 -8.91
C GLY A 13 -6.14 -4.57 -7.86
N SER A 14 -5.55 -5.11 -6.80
CA SER A 14 -6.31 -5.67 -5.67
C SER A 14 -7.10 -4.59 -4.94
N SER A 15 -6.47 -3.46 -4.63
CA SER A 15 -7.14 -2.30 -4.00
C SER A 15 -8.26 -1.74 -4.88
N TYR A 16 -8.03 -1.62 -6.20
CA TYR A 16 -9.06 -1.19 -7.15
C TYR A 16 -10.25 -2.15 -7.20
N LEU A 17 -9.98 -3.46 -7.21
CA LEU A 17 -11.00 -4.50 -7.27
C LEU A 17 -11.89 -4.49 -6.02
N TYR A 18 -11.30 -4.51 -4.83
CA TYR A 18 -12.05 -4.46 -3.56
C TYR A 18 -12.86 -3.16 -3.43
N ARG A 19 -12.25 -2.03 -3.76
CA ARG A 19 -12.95 -0.75 -3.76
C ARG A 19 -14.18 -0.76 -4.67
N ALA A 20 -14.02 -1.24 -5.91
CA ALA A 20 -15.12 -1.31 -6.87
C ALA A 20 -16.21 -2.28 -6.38
N PHE A 21 -15.84 -3.41 -5.81
CA PHE A 21 -16.78 -4.39 -5.27
C PHE A 21 -17.69 -3.78 -4.20
N HIS A 22 -17.12 -3.02 -3.27
CA HIS A 22 -17.90 -2.39 -2.21
C HIS A 22 -18.68 -1.14 -2.64
N ALA A 23 -18.28 -0.49 -3.73
CA ALA A 23 -18.92 0.73 -4.21
C ALA A 23 -20.00 0.51 -5.27
N MET A 24 -19.94 -0.62 -6.00
CA MET A 24 -20.88 -0.91 -7.09
C MET A 24 -22.08 -1.73 -6.60
N PRO A 25 -23.25 -1.53 -7.19
CA PRO A 25 -24.37 -2.44 -6.97
C PRO A 25 -24.05 -3.85 -7.51
N PRO A 26 -24.75 -4.90 -7.05
CA PRO A 26 -24.58 -6.24 -7.55
C PRO A 26 -25.10 -6.34 -8.99
N LEU A 27 -24.20 -6.15 -9.97
CA LEU A 27 -24.49 -6.30 -11.40
C LEU A 27 -24.04 -7.68 -11.87
N SER A 28 -24.81 -8.29 -12.77
CA SER A 28 -24.47 -9.57 -13.39
C SER A 28 -24.81 -9.57 -14.88
N THR A 29 -24.23 -10.50 -15.62
CA THR A 29 -24.62 -10.83 -16.98
C THR A 29 -25.99 -11.54 -16.98
N SER A 30 -26.58 -11.73 -18.15
CA SER A 30 -27.80 -12.56 -18.32
C SER A 30 -27.60 -14.03 -17.91
N SER A 31 -26.35 -14.52 -17.91
CA SER A 31 -25.97 -15.86 -17.43
C SER A 31 -25.66 -15.93 -15.93
N GLY A 32 -25.80 -14.81 -15.20
CA GLY A 32 -25.59 -14.74 -13.74
C GLY A 32 -24.16 -14.41 -13.31
N LEU A 33 -23.18 -14.27 -14.21
CA LEU A 33 -21.80 -13.92 -13.85
C LEU A 33 -21.75 -12.52 -13.23
N PRO A 34 -21.20 -12.33 -12.02
CA PRO A 34 -21.08 -11.01 -11.39
C PRO A 34 -20.10 -10.10 -12.17
N THR A 35 -20.46 -8.82 -12.34
CA THR A 35 -19.70 -7.87 -13.17
C THR A 35 -19.53 -6.49 -12.53
N GLY A 36 -20.10 -6.27 -11.35
CA GLY A 36 -20.10 -4.95 -10.69
C GLY A 36 -18.69 -4.41 -10.45
N ALA A 37 -17.81 -5.22 -9.87
CA ALA A 37 -16.42 -4.82 -9.59
C ALA A 37 -15.64 -4.58 -10.89
N VAL A 38 -15.76 -5.47 -11.88
CA VAL A 38 -15.13 -5.27 -13.21
C VAL A 38 -15.53 -3.93 -13.82
N LYS A 39 -16.85 -3.64 -13.87
CA LYS A 39 -17.36 -2.37 -14.39
C LYS A 39 -16.81 -1.17 -13.65
N GLY A 40 -16.77 -1.26 -12.32
CA GLY A 40 -16.22 -0.21 -11.46
C GLY A 40 -14.76 0.07 -11.74
N VAL A 41 -13.92 -0.97 -11.78
CA VAL A 41 -12.49 -0.84 -12.08
C VAL A 41 -12.27 -0.28 -13.48
N VAL A 42 -12.95 -0.81 -14.51
CA VAL A 42 -12.83 -0.32 -15.88
C VAL A 42 -13.15 1.17 -15.98
N ASN A 43 -14.19 1.64 -15.26
CA ASN A 43 -14.54 3.07 -15.24
C ASN A 43 -13.43 3.90 -14.56
N MET A 44 -12.90 3.45 -13.43
CA MET A 44 -11.78 4.13 -12.76
C MET A 44 -10.56 4.21 -13.67
N LEU A 45 -10.20 3.12 -14.33
CA LEU A 45 -9.08 3.07 -15.26
C LEU A 45 -9.28 3.96 -16.49
N ARG A 46 -10.49 4.04 -17.05
CA ARG A 46 -10.82 4.96 -18.15
C ARG A 46 -10.68 6.42 -17.74
N ASN A 47 -11.18 6.78 -16.56
CA ASN A 47 -11.05 8.14 -16.05
C ASN A 47 -9.58 8.51 -15.83
N LEU A 48 -8.80 7.62 -15.22
CA LEU A 48 -7.37 7.83 -15.04
C LEU A 48 -6.63 8.06 -16.36
N ARG A 49 -6.97 7.29 -17.40
CA ARG A 49 -6.41 7.46 -18.75
C ARG A 49 -6.81 8.78 -19.38
N LYS A 50 -8.07 9.19 -19.21
CA LYS A 50 -8.57 10.47 -19.73
C LYS A 50 -7.82 11.66 -19.14
N GLU A 51 -7.53 11.60 -17.83
CA GLU A 51 -6.80 12.65 -17.12
C GLU A 51 -5.29 12.62 -17.42
N ASN A 52 -4.76 11.47 -17.82
CA ASN A 52 -3.31 11.27 -18.05
C ASN A 52 -3.07 10.53 -19.37
N PRO A 53 -3.38 11.13 -20.55
CA PRO A 53 -3.38 10.43 -21.84
C PRO A 53 -2.01 9.88 -22.26
N ASP A 54 -0.92 10.56 -21.87
CA ASP A 54 0.46 10.22 -22.26
C ASP A 54 1.20 9.31 -21.26
N ALA A 55 0.53 8.87 -20.21
CA ALA A 55 1.14 8.01 -19.20
C ALA A 55 1.12 6.53 -19.62
N TYR A 56 2.07 5.77 -19.08
CA TYR A 56 2.06 4.31 -19.08
C TYR A 56 1.36 3.77 -17.83
N TYR A 57 0.82 2.55 -17.92
CA TYR A 57 0.04 1.95 -16.86
C TYR A 57 0.42 0.49 -16.69
N LEU A 58 0.72 0.07 -15.47
CA LEU A 58 0.92 -1.32 -15.08
C LEU A 58 -0.10 -1.67 -14.01
N SER A 59 -0.76 -2.81 -14.12
CA SER A 59 -1.73 -3.30 -13.15
C SER A 59 -1.10 -4.45 -12.36
N ILE A 60 -0.91 -4.26 -11.08
CA ILE A 60 -0.24 -5.23 -10.21
C ILE A 60 -1.30 -5.89 -9.32
N PHE A 61 -1.29 -7.22 -9.27
CA PHE A 61 -2.22 -8.00 -8.46
C PHE A 61 -1.47 -8.95 -7.55
N ASP A 62 -2.09 -9.25 -6.39
CA ASP A 62 -1.58 -10.28 -5.51
C ASP A 62 -1.67 -11.66 -6.18
N ALA A 63 -0.60 -12.42 -6.08
CA ALA A 63 -0.60 -13.82 -6.46
C ALA A 63 -1.34 -14.66 -5.41
N LYS A 64 -1.89 -15.79 -5.86
CA LYS A 64 -2.54 -16.75 -4.96
C LYS A 64 -1.52 -17.47 -4.10
N GLY A 65 -1.77 -17.54 -2.80
CA GLY A 65 -0.96 -18.33 -1.87
C GLY A 65 -0.37 -17.51 -0.73
N LYS A 66 0.51 -18.15 0.04
CA LYS A 66 1.25 -17.50 1.12
C LYS A 66 2.48 -16.81 0.55
N ASN A 67 2.94 -15.78 1.26
CA ASN A 67 4.17 -15.06 0.98
C ASN A 67 5.15 -15.18 2.16
N PHE A 68 6.34 -14.63 2.03
CA PHE A 68 7.41 -14.71 3.04
C PHE A 68 7.00 -14.14 4.41
N ARG A 69 6.05 -13.17 4.48
CA ARG A 69 5.59 -12.61 5.77
C ARG A 69 4.89 -13.63 6.64
N HIS A 70 4.24 -14.65 6.05
CA HIS A 70 3.64 -15.74 6.81
C HIS A 70 4.69 -16.67 7.45
N GLU A 71 5.93 -16.68 6.95
CA GLU A 71 7.05 -17.41 7.58
C GLU A 71 7.59 -16.64 8.78
N ILE A 72 7.61 -15.30 8.71
CA ILE A 72 8.02 -14.40 9.78
C ILE A 72 6.99 -14.39 10.92
N TYR A 73 5.70 -14.31 10.57
CA TYR A 73 4.60 -14.21 11.52
C TYR A 73 3.38 -15.03 11.06
N LYS A 74 3.10 -16.13 11.78
CA LYS A 74 2.04 -17.07 11.39
C LYS A 74 0.64 -16.45 11.38
N ASP A 75 0.40 -15.45 12.23
CA ASP A 75 -0.87 -14.75 12.33
C ASP A 75 -1.00 -13.56 11.38
N TYR A 76 -0.01 -13.35 10.49
CA TYR A 76 -0.07 -12.31 9.47
C TYR A 76 -1.32 -12.46 8.61
N LYS A 77 -2.13 -11.40 8.55
CA LYS A 77 -3.44 -11.35 7.84
C LYS A 77 -4.46 -12.44 8.24
N ALA A 78 -4.25 -13.14 9.39
CA ALA A 78 -5.12 -14.23 9.82
C ALA A 78 -6.56 -13.78 10.16
N ASN A 79 -6.74 -12.50 10.47
CA ASN A 79 -8.04 -11.88 10.74
C ASN A 79 -8.81 -11.47 9.47
N ARG A 80 -8.21 -11.58 8.27
CA ARG A 80 -8.88 -11.23 7.02
C ARG A 80 -9.90 -12.31 6.64
N PRO A 81 -11.16 -11.94 6.34
CA PRO A 81 -12.12 -12.91 5.81
C PRO A 81 -11.67 -13.39 4.42
N PRO A 82 -12.08 -14.59 4.01
CA PRO A 82 -11.82 -15.06 2.65
C PRO A 82 -12.49 -14.14 1.62
N MET A 83 -11.88 -14.05 0.43
CA MET A 83 -12.45 -13.29 -0.67
C MET A 83 -13.84 -13.81 -1.02
N PRO A 84 -14.90 -12.96 -1.07
CA PRO A 84 -16.23 -13.36 -1.51
C PRO A 84 -16.19 -14.03 -2.88
N GLU A 85 -17.04 -15.05 -3.09
CA GLU A 85 -17.04 -15.81 -4.35
C GLU A 85 -17.37 -14.91 -5.54
N ASP A 86 -18.40 -14.05 -5.41
CA ASP A 86 -18.79 -13.08 -6.43
C ASP A 86 -17.65 -12.14 -6.83
N LEU A 87 -16.70 -11.87 -5.91
CA LEU A 87 -15.51 -11.07 -6.21
C LEU A 87 -14.45 -11.92 -6.90
N ARG A 88 -14.27 -13.16 -6.45
CA ARG A 88 -13.29 -14.10 -6.99
C ARG A 88 -13.57 -14.41 -8.47
N GLU A 89 -14.83 -14.59 -8.85
CA GLU A 89 -15.23 -14.84 -10.24
C GLU A 89 -14.90 -13.65 -11.17
N GLN A 90 -14.82 -12.43 -10.63
CA GLN A 90 -14.52 -11.23 -11.39
C GLN A 90 -13.01 -10.99 -11.61
N LEU A 91 -12.13 -11.72 -10.92
CA LEU A 91 -10.69 -11.47 -10.94
C LEU A 91 -10.05 -11.78 -12.31
N SER A 92 -10.35 -12.98 -12.88
CA SER A 92 -9.81 -13.37 -14.20
C SER A 92 -10.31 -12.45 -15.31
N PRO A 93 -11.62 -12.21 -15.46
CA PRO A 93 -12.14 -11.27 -16.45
C PRO A 93 -11.52 -9.87 -16.33
N LEU A 94 -11.31 -9.38 -15.10
CA LEU A 94 -10.68 -8.08 -14.90
C LEU A 94 -9.25 -8.04 -15.42
N LYS A 95 -8.44 -9.05 -15.10
CA LYS A 95 -7.04 -9.16 -15.58
C LYS A 95 -6.97 -9.19 -17.11
N GLU A 96 -7.85 -9.96 -17.75
CA GLU A 96 -7.97 -10.04 -19.20
C GLU A 96 -8.31 -8.66 -19.81
N ILE A 97 -9.28 -7.96 -19.21
CA ILE A 97 -9.67 -6.61 -19.67
C ILE A 97 -8.51 -5.62 -19.45
N CYS A 98 -7.78 -5.67 -18.35
CA CYS A 98 -6.62 -4.80 -18.14
C CYS A 98 -5.59 -4.99 -19.26
N ASN A 99 -5.24 -6.24 -19.58
CA ASN A 99 -4.33 -6.56 -20.69
C ASN A 99 -4.89 -6.04 -22.05
N ALA A 100 -6.16 -6.29 -22.33
CA ALA A 100 -6.80 -5.82 -23.57
C ALA A 100 -6.86 -4.27 -23.68
N MET A 101 -6.87 -3.58 -22.54
CA MET A 101 -6.78 -2.11 -22.48
C MET A 101 -5.34 -1.57 -22.65
N GLY A 102 -4.35 -2.45 -22.92
CA GLY A 102 -2.94 -2.07 -23.01
C GLY A 102 -2.32 -1.73 -21.66
N ARG A 103 -2.77 -2.39 -20.60
CA ARG A 103 -2.26 -2.26 -19.22
C ARG A 103 -1.75 -3.61 -18.75
N PRO A 104 -0.46 -3.91 -18.98
CA PRO A 104 0.11 -5.20 -18.59
C PRO A 104 -0.22 -5.55 -17.14
N VAL A 105 -0.67 -6.78 -16.93
CA VAL A 105 -0.92 -7.34 -15.60
C VAL A 105 0.33 -8.04 -15.12
N ILE A 106 0.75 -7.69 -13.91
CA ILE A 106 1.89 -8.29 -13.22
C ILE A 106 1.39 -8.96 -11.95
N GLU A 107 1.79 -10.21 -11.77
CA GLU A 107 1.46 -11.05 -10.62
C GLU A 107 2.66 -11.96 -10.37
N ILE A 108 3.30 -11.82 -9.22
CA ILE A 108 4.52 -12.56 -8.88
C ILE A 108 4.24 -13.49 -7.69
N PRO A 109 4.45 -14.80 -7.81
CA PRO A 109 4.26 -15.73 -6.71
C PRO A 109 5.17 -15.45 -5.51
N ASN A 110 4.69 -15.75 -4.30
CA ASN A 110 5.39 -15.68 -3.02
C ASN A 110 5.73 -14.27 -2.52
N VAL A 111 5.29 -13.23 -3.22
CA VAL A 111 5.39 -11.82 -2.79
C VAL A 111 4.01 -11.16 -2.91
N GLU A 112 3.82 -10.03 -2.24
CA GLU A 112 2.60 -9.25 -2.35
C GLU A 112 2.68 -8.25 -3.51
N ALA A 113 1.52 -7.79 -3.99
CA ALA A 113 1.44 -6.73 -5.00
C ALA A 113 2.26 -5.50 -4.58
N ASP A 114 2.26 -5.16 -3.29
CA ASP A 114 2.97 -4.01 -2.74
C ASP A 114 4.50 -4.14 -2.87
N ASP A 115 5.08 -5.35 -2.71
CA ASP A 115 6.51 -5.59 -2.93
C ASP A 115 6.88 -5.43 -4.41
N VAL A 116 6.02 -5.89 -5.31
CA VAL A 116 6.20 -5.71 -6.75
C VAL A 116 6.11 -4.22 -7.12
N ILE A 117 5.14 -3.49 -6.56
CA ILE A 117 5.02 -2.04 -6.73
C ILE A 117 6.28 -1.34 -6.23
N ALA A 118 6.79 -1.72 -5.06
CA ALA A 118 8.01 -1.14 -4.49
C ALA A 118 9.22 -1.35 -5.40
N SER A 119 9.42 -2.58 -5.87
CA SER A 119 10.52 -2.94 -6.78
C SER A 119 10.45 -2.15 -8.10
N LEU A 120 9.25 -2.03 -8.69
CA LEU A 120 9.03 -1.27 -9.93
C LEU A 120 9.20 0.24 -9.72
N ALA A 121 8.75 0.77 -8.59
CA ALA A 121 8.91 2.18 -8.25
C ALA A 121 10.40 2.54 -8.07
N ASP A 122 11.15 1.72 -7.36
CA ASP A 122 12.59 1.87 -7.18
C ASP A 122 13.33 1.81 -8.53
N LEU A 123 13.04 0.81 -9.35
CA LEU A 123 13.64 0.64 -10.67
C LEU A 123 13.38 1.84 -11.58
N GLY A 124 12.13 2.33 -11.61
CA GLY A 124 11.74 3.49 -12.42
C GLY A 124 12.41 4.78 -11.93
N SER A 125 12.44 4.99 -10.62
CA SER A 125 13.06 6.19 -10.01
C SER A 125 14.57 6.26 -10.26
N LYS A 126 15.28 5.12 -10.21
CA LYS A 126 16.70 5.02 -10.55
C LYS A 126 17.00 5.38 -12.03
N GLN A 127 16.00 5.26 -12.89
CA GLN A 127 16.08 5.67 -14.30
C GLN A 127 15.57 7.10 -14.54
N GLY A 128 15.21 7.83 -13.49
CA GLY A 128 14.68 9.18 -13.57
C GLY A 128 13.23 9.26 -14.12
N ILE A 129 12.49 8.15 -14.09
CA ILE A 129 11.11 8.08 -14.58
C ILE A 129 10.16 8.46 -13.45
N PRO A 130 9.26 9.45 -13.64
CA PRO A 130 8.25 9.79 -12.64
C PRO A 130 7.25 8.65 -12.45
N ILE A 131 7.04 8.22 -11.21
CA ILE A 131 6.14 7.13 -10.82
C ILE A 131 4.98 7.69 -10.00
N ILE A 132 3.77 7.25 -10.34
CA ILE A 132 2.57 7.48 -9.52
C ILE A 132 2.03 6.12 -9.07
N ILE A 133 2.16 5.84 -7.79
CA ILE A 133 1.56 4.66 -7.18
C ILE A 133 0.08 4.97 -6.90
N SER A 134 -0.81 4.18 -7.47
CA SER A 134 -2.26 4.38 -7.33
C SER A 134 -2.88 3.28 -6.45
N SER A 135 -3.03 3.57 -5.17
CA SER A 135 -3.54 2.65 -4.15
C SER A 135 -4.21 3.40 -2.99
N LEU A 136 -4.90 2.67 -2.12
CA LEU A 136 -5.39 3.14 -0.81
C LEU A 136 -4.47 2.69 0.33
N ASP A 137 -3.55 1.78 0.06
CA ASP A 137 -2.70 1.21 1.10
C ASP A 137 -1.70 2.23 1.64
N LYS A 138 -1.75 2.43 2.95
CA LYS A 138 -0.89 3.38 3.65
C LYS A 138 0.58 2.94 3.68
N ASP A 139 0.83 1.64 3.56
CA ASP A 139 2.17 1.07 3.66
C ASP A 139 3.03 1.50 2.48
N LEU A 140 2.41 1.72 1.31
CA LEU A 140 3.06 2.27 0.11
C LEU A 140 3.55 3.72 0.28
N MET A 141 3.13 4.43 1.34
CA MET A 141 3.63 5.79 1.63
C MET A 141 5.12 5.82 1.97
N GLN A 142 5.71 4.69 2.40
CA GLN A 142 7.15 4.55 2.62
C GLN A 142 7.99 4.75 1.35
N LEU A 143 7.37 4.57 0.17
CA LEU A 143 8.03 4.67 -1.13
C LEU A 143 8.09 6.10 -1.68
N VAL A 144 7.36 7.04 -1.09
CA VAL A 144 7.26 8.41 -1.61
C VAL A 144 8.59 9.13 -1.51
N VAL A 145 9.09 9.62 -2.66
CA VAL A 145 10.35 10.37 -2.78
C VAL A 145 10.19 11.44 -3.85
N ASP A 146 10.30 12.71 -3.45
CA ASP A 146 10.24 13.82 -4.39
C ASP A 146 11.51 13.94 -5.26
N PRO A 147 11.34 14.29 -6.52
CA PRO A 147 10.09 14.53 -7.25
C PRO A 147 9.55 13.26 -7.94
N LEU A 148 10.22 12.11 -7.79
CA LEU A 148 10.08 10.95 -8.68
C LEU A 148 8.95 9.99 -8.29
N ILE A 149 8.73 9.73 -7.00
CA ILE A 149 7.71 8.78 -6.58
C ILE A 149 6.64 9.50 -5.75
N LYS A 150 5.41 9.49 -6.24
CA LYS A 150 4.25 10.00 -5.53
C LYS A 150 3.17 8.94 -5.41
N MET A 151 2.33 9.07 -4.41
CA MET A 151 1.18 8.19 -4.25
C MET A 151 -0.11 8.94 -4.54
N MET A 152 -1.03 8.29 -5.25
CA MET A 152 -2.37 8.81 -5.53
C MET A 152 -3.40 7.99 -4.77
N ASN A 153 -4.16 8.67 -3.93
CA ASN A 153 -5.32 8.07 -3.27
C ASN A 153 -6.45 7.89 -4.29
N THR A 154 -6.87 6.64 -4.49
CA THR A 154 -7.87 6.31 -5.51
C THR A 154 -9.28 6.82 -5.17
N MET A 155 -9.58 7.18 -3.91
CA MET A 155 -10.90 7.67 -3.50
C MET A 155 -11.20 9.10 -3.97
N ASN A 156 -10.18 9.97 -3.91
CA ASN A 156 -10.34 11.41 -4.14
C ASN A 156 -9.29 12.00 -5.10
N ASN A 157 -8.47 11.16 -5.72
CA ASN A 157 -7.37 11.51 -6.61
C ASN A 157 -6.32 12.46 -5.97
N LYS A 158 -6.33 12.60 -4.62
CA LYS A 158 -5.31 13.40 -3.92
C LYS A 158 -3.94 12.76 -4.13
N ILE A 159 -2.99 13.57 -4.60
CA ILE A 159 -1.58 13.17 -4.72
C ILE A 159 -0.88 13.45 -3.40
N TYR A 160 -0.13 12.47 -2.93
CA TYR A 160 0.77 12.58 -1.79
C TYR A 160 2.21 12.57 -2.29
N ASP A 161 2.88 13.68 -2.10
CA ASP A 161 4.33 13.85 -2.12
C ASP A 161 4.87 13.79 -0.69
N VAL A 162 6.15 14.07 -0.49
CA VAL A 162 6.78 14.06 0.85
C VAL A 162 6.02 14.96 1.84
N ALA A 163 5.63 16.17 1.42
CA ALA A 163 4.86 17.09 2.26
C ALA A 163 3.47 16.54 2.59
N GLY A 164 2.80 15.93 1.62
CA GLY A 164 1.49 15.30 1.80
C GLY A 164 1.52 14.11 2.75
N VAL A 165 2.58 13.30 2.73
CA VAL A 165 2.78 12.22 3.72
C VAL A 165 2.97 12.79 5.11
N GLN A 166 3.80 13.83 5.25
CA GLN A 166 4.05 14.50 6.52
C GLN A 166 2.77 15.15 7.08
N GLU A 167 1.96 15.79 6.24
CA GLU A 167 0.66 16.35 6.63
C GLU A 167 -0.26 15.25 7.18
N LYS A 168 -0.30 14.08 6.52
CA LYS A 168 -1.22 13.00 6.85
C LYS A 168 -0.81 12.20 8.09
N PHE A 169 0.47 11.87 8.22
CA PHE A 169 0.98 10.97 9.26
C PHE A 169 1.77 11.68 10.37
N GLY A 170 2.17 12.94 10.14
CA GLY A 170 3.03 13.67 11.06
C GLY A 170 4.50 13.22 11.04
N VAL A 171 4.88 12.38 10.07
CA VAL A 171 6.24 11.83 9.88
C VAL A 171 6.64 11.87 8.42
N HIS A 172 7.94 11.84 8.12
CA HIS A 172 8.45 11.74 6.76
C HIS A 172 8.26 10.32 6.18
N PRO A 173 8.24 10.15 4.83
CA PRO A 173 8.13 8.84 4.19
C PRO A 173 9.12 7.80 4.70
N ASN A 174 10.37 8.16 4.90
CA ASN A 174 11.41 7.27 5.45
C ASN A 174 11.22 6.86 6.91
N GLN A 175 10.21 7.40 7.59
CA GLN A 175 9.82 7.04 8.96
C GLN A 175 8.52 6.21 8.98
N ILE A 176 7.90 5.95 7.83
CA ILE A 176 6.62 5.22 7.78
C ILE A 176 6.78 3.79 8.28
N ILE A 177 7.89 3.12 7.98
CA ILE A 177 8.18 1.77 8.50
C ILE A 177 8.19 1.78 10.03
N ASP A 178 8.96 2.67 10.64
CA ASP A 178 9.06 2.80 12.09
C ASP A 178 7.72 3.19 12.72
N TYR A 179 7.00 4.10 12.05
CA TYR A 179 5.67 4.52 12.46
C TYR A 179 4.69 3.34 12.51
N LEU A 180 4.65 2.52 11.45
CA LEU A 180 3.78 1.35 11.37
C LEU A 180 4.20 0.25 12.35
N ALA A 181 5.50 0.04 12.55
CA ALA A 181 6.01 -0.90 13.55
C ALA A 181 5.56 -0.54 14.98
N ILE A 182 5.48 0.76 15.29
CA ILE A 182 5.05 1.26 16.61
C ILE A 182 3.52 1.26 16.74
N VAL A 183 2.79 1.77 15.74
CA VAL A 183 1.33 1.89 15.78
C VAL A 183 0.66 0.54 15.55
N GLY A 184 1.30 -0.34 14.80
CA GLY A 184 0.74 -1.59 14.30
C GLY A 184 -0.15 -1.40 13.09
N ASP A 185 -0.60 -2.52 12.55
CA ASP A 185 -1.60 -2.58 11.48
C ASP A 185 -2.65 -3.65 11.76
N SER A 186 -3.85 -3.20 12.13
CA SER A 186 -4.97 -4.12 12.41
C SER A 186 -5.46 -4.83 11.14
N SER A 187 -5.30 -4.24 9.95
CA SER A 187 -5.71 -4.88 8.69
C SER A 187 -4.81 -6.06 8.32
N ASP A 188 -3.54 -6.01 8.75
CA ASP A 188 -2.54 -7.06 8.54
C ASP A 188 -2.29 -7.91 9.78
N ASN A 189 -3.07 -7.65 10.85
CA ASN A 189 -2.92 -8.31 12.14
C ASN A 189 -1.52 -8.14 12.75
N ILE A 190 -0.88 -6.98 12.51
CA ILE A 190 0.41 -6.62 13.08
C ILE A 190 0.16 -5.86 14.38
N PRO A 191 0.55 -6.40 15.55
CA PRO A 191 0.35 -5.72 16.82
C PRO A 191 1.28 -4.52 16.96
N GLY A 192 0.71 -3.38 17.32
CA GLY A 192 1.50 -2.20 17.70
C GLY A 192 1.79 -2.17 19.19
N VAL A 193 2.48 -1.13 19.63
CA VAL A 193 2.72 -0.85 21.05
C VAL A 193 1.39 -0.50 21.75
N PRO A 194 0.97 -1.23 22.80
CA PRO A 194 -0.32 -0.99 23.45
C PRO A 194 -0.47 0.45 23.94
N LYS A 195 -1.61 1.07 23.66
CA LYS A 195 -1.97 2.47 23.99
C LYS A 195 -1.10 3.54 23.31
N VAL A 196 -0.24 3.18 22.36
CA VAL A 196 0.51 4.13 21.54
C VAL A 196 -0.21 4.29 20.22
N GLY A 197 -0.83 5.44 20.03
CA GLY A 197 -1.52 5.79 18.79
C GLY A 197 -0.67 6.67 17.87
N PRO A 198 -1.24 7.03 16.70
CA PRO A 198 -0.59 7.83 15.66
C PRO A 198 0.15 9.07 16.16
N LYS A 199 -0.50 9.89 16.98
CA LYS A 199 0.09 11.14 17.50
C LYS A 199 1.30 10.91 18.39
N THR A 200 1.28 9.86 19.21
CA THR A 200 2.39 9.53 20.12
C THR A 200 3.57 8.98 19.33
N ALA A 201 3.34 8.08 18.37
CA ALA A 201 4.37 7.54 17.50
C ALA A 201 5.04 8.66 16.69
N ALA A 202 4.25 9.53 16.05
CA ALA A 202 4.79 10.66 15.30
C ALA A 202 5.62 11.62 16.19
N LYS A 203 5.13 11.94 17.40
CA LYS A 203 5.88 12.75 18.36
C LYS A 203 7.23 12.12 18.70
N TRP A 204 7.29 10.82 18.94
CA TRP A 204 8.54 10.14 19.27
C TRP A 204 9.50 10.10 18.09
N LEU A 205 9.01 9.76 16.89
CA LEU A 205 9.81 9.73 15.67
C LEU A 205 10.38 11.10 15.31
N ASN A 206 9.60 12.17 15.46
CA ASN A 206 10.09 13.52 15.25
C ASN A 206 11.18 13.93 16.26
N LYS A 207 11.08 13.46 17.52
CA LYS A 207 12.05 13.76 18.58
C LYS A 207 13.31 12.91 18.44
N PHE A 208 13.18 11.61 18.21
CA PHE A 208 14.28 10.64 18.27
C PHE A 208 14.74 10.15 16.88
N LYS A 209 14.11 10.64 15.80
CA LYS A 209 14.42 10.41 14.39
C LYS A 209 13.95 9.07 13.81
N ASN A 210 14.20 7.96 14.48
CA ASN A 210 13.85 6.62 14.04
C ASN A 210 13.58 5.69 15.24
N LEU A 211 13.15 4.48 14.97
CA LEU A 211 12.85 3.46 15.99
C LEU A 211 14.06 3.16 16.86
N GLU A 212 15.24 3.03 16.28
CA GLU A 212 16.48 2.80 17.02
C GLU A 212 16.77 3.93 18.01
N GLY A 213 16.57 5.18 17.59
CA GLY A 213 16.69 6.36 18.45
C GLY A 213 15.69 6.36 19.60
N ILE A 214 14.45 5.89 19.36
CA ILE A 214 13.44 5.74 20.41
C ILE A 214 13.87 4.64 21.40
N ILE A 215 14.35 3.49 20.91
CA ILE A 215 14.83 2.37 21.75
C ILE A 215 15.98 2.81 22.63
N LYS A 216 16.99 3.51 22.08
CA LYS A 216 18.14 4.05 22.86
C LYS A 216 17.72 5.03 23.96
N ASN A 217 16.57 5.66 23.83
CA ASN A 217 16.05 6.63 24.79
C ASN A 217 14.78 6.12 25.52
N ALA A 218 14.52 4.81 25.50
CA ALA A 218 13.29 4.22 26.04
C ALA A 218 13.05 4.55 27.52
N ASP A 219 14.12 4.67 28.33
CA ASP A 219 14.03 5.04 29.73
C ASP A 219 13.55 6.49 29.95
N SER A 220 13.70 7.35 28.97
CA SER A 220 13.19 8.72 29.01
C SER A 220 11.68 8.82 28.73
N LEU A 221 11.07 7.75 28.24
CA LEU A 221 9.63 7.67 27.97
C LEU A 221 8.87 7.43 29.24
N THR A 222 8.05 8.37 29.66
CA THR A 222 7.34 8.34 30.94
C THR A 222 5.93 7.75 30.82
N GLY A 223 5.38 7.33 31.96
CA GLY A 223 4.00 6.86 32.06
C GLY A 223 3.78 5.48 31.45
N VAL A 224 2.50 5.09 31.37
CA VAL A 224 2.07 3.76 30.89
C VAL A 224 2.53 3.49 29.46
N VAL A 225 2.48 4.49 28.58
CA VAL A 225 2.92 4.32 27.18
C VAL A 225 4.42 4.09 27.05
N GLY A 226 5.22 4.72 27.92
CA GLY A 226 6.67 4.47 27.98
C GLY A 226 6.99 3.05 28.46
N GLN A 227 6.25 2.55 29.46
CA GLN A 227 6.39 1.17 29.91
C GLN A 227 5.97 0.19 28.82
N ASN A 228 4.80 0.39 28.20
CA ASN A 228 4.34 -0.46 27.11
C ASN A 228 5.33 -0.50 25.93
N PHE A 229 6.00 0.63 25.64
CA PHE A 229 7.02 0.66 24.59
C PHE A 229 8.22 -0.24 24.98
N ARG A 230 8.75 -0.12 26.20
CA ARG A 230 9.84 -0.99 26.67
C ARG A 230 9.48 -2.46 26.62
N ASP A 231 8.27 -2.82 27.04
CA ASP A 231 7.76 -4.20 27.02
C ASP A 231 7.60 -4.74 25.60
N SER A 232 7.36 -3.85 24.60
CA SER A 232 7.18 -4.22 23.21
C SER A 232 8.48 -4.27 22.38
N ILE A 233 9.62 -3.79 22.91
CA ILE A 233 10.90 -3.75 22.19
C ILE A 233 11.26 -5.10 21.51
N PRO A 234 11.06 -6.27 22.15
CA PRO A 234 11.38 -7.56 21.53
C PRO A 234 10.61 -7.83 20.23
N ASP A 235 9.41 -7.28 20.06
CA ASP A 235 8.55 -7.51 18.89
C ASP A 235 8.74 -6.47 17.80
N LEU A 236 9.29 -5.30 18.09
CA LEU A 236 9.38 -4.19 17.15
C LEU A 236 10.23 -4.50 15.91
N GLY A 237 11.28 -5.31 16.05
CA GLY A 237 12.10 -5.77 14.93
C GLY A 237 11.29 -6.60 13.92
N ARG A 238 10.51 -7.56 14.43
CA ARG A 238 9.58 -8.35 13.61
C ARG A 238 8.53 -7.45 12.94
N ASN A 239 7.93 -6.54 13.68
CA ASN A 239 6.92 -5.64 13.15
C ASN A 239 7.49 -4.76 12.01
N SER A 240 8.71 -4.22 12.19
CA SER A 240 9.41 -3.47 11.12
C SER A 240 9.63 -4.33 9.89
N GLU A 241 10.04 -5.59 10.05
CA GLU A 241 10.26 -6.50 8.93
C GLU A 241 8.96 -6.81 8.17
N LEU A 242 7.84 -6.98 8.87
CA LEU A 242 6.54 -7.25 8.29
C LEU A 242 6.00 -6.08 7.43
N VAL A 243 6.22 -4.84 7.87
CA VAL A 243 5.74 -3.65 7.15
C VAL A 243 6.72 -3.13 6.09
N THR A 244 7.95 -3.63 6.08
CA THR A 244 8.94 -3.26 5.07
C THR A 244 8.62 -3.91 3.74
N LEU A 245 8.56 -3.10 2.68
CA LEU A 245 8.42 -3.55 1.31
C LEU A 245 9.79 -3.97 0.74
N LYS A 246 9.81 -5.09 0.01
CA LYS A 246 11.05 -5.72 -0.50
C LYS A 246 11.14 -5.68 -2.01
#